data_9828ac37e2898c26567db1e6e984ae94
#
_entry.id   9828ac37e2898c26567db1e6e984ae94
#
_cell.length_a   1.000
_cell.length_b   1.000
_cell.length_c   1.000
_cell.angle_alpha   90.00
_cell.angle_beta   90.00
_cell.angle_gamma   90.00
#
_symmetry.space_group_name_H-M   'P 1'
#
loop_
_entity.id
_entity.type
_entity.pdbx_description
1 polymer ?
#
loop_
_entity_poly.entity_id
_entity_poly.type
_entity_poly.pdbx_seq_one_letter_code
_entity_poly.pdbx_strand_id
1 'polypeptide(L)'
;TLIIVDIPIKVPDSGEGIYTTIPLGIILTQELIVTVCSVDTPVIGDFTACRVKGFSTRKKMRFVYQLLYRAASMYQQELRLIDRRRQAIEKNLSGELKDSDLMELHGLESTLVYFATSLRANATVLDRLTRYKRLEQYPDDRELLDDVIVEIRQAIEMTSISRDDSK
;
A
#
# COMPACT_ATOMS: atom_id res chain seq x y z
N THR A 1 -1.89 -21.30 -5.79
CA THR A 1 -1.30 -20.47 -4.73
C THR A 1 -2.23 -19.28 -4.45
N LEU A 2 -2.49 -19.00 -3.19
CA LEU A 2 -3.22 -17.81 -2.74
C LEU A 2 -2.24 -16.87 -2.02
N ILE A 3 -2.24 -15.61 -2.46
CA ILE A 3 -1.48 -14.52 -1.85
C ILE A 3 -2.50 -13.48 -1.39
N ILE A 4 -2.38 -13.03 -0.15
CA ILE A 4 -3.22 -11.96 0.39
C ILE A 4 -2.30 -10.85 0.85
N VAL A 5 -2.58 -9.63 0.39
CA VAL A 5 -1.89 -8.40 0.79
C VAL A 5 -2.92 -7.34 1.14
N ASP A 6 -2.54 -6.42 1.99
CA ASP A 6 -3.39 -5.30 2.35
C ASP A 6 -3.07 -4.08 1.48
N ILE A 7 -4.10 -3.39 1.03
CA ILE A 7 -3.99 -2.17 0.20
C ILE A 7 -4.69 -1.00 0.88
N PRO A 8 -4.20 0.24 0.70
CA PRO A 8 -4.83 1.41 1.26
C PRO A 8 -6.09 1.78 0.49
N ILE A 9 -7.14 2.15 1.23
CA ILE A 9 -8.41 2.62 0.67
C ILE A 9 -8.86 3.86 1.43
N LYS A 10 -9.28 4.88 0.70
CA LYS A 10 -9.86 6.08 1.29
C LYS A 10 -11.18 5.73 1.98
N VAL A 11 -11.35 6.20 3.21
CA VAL A 11 -12.62 6.06 3.92
C VAL A 11 -13.64 7.00 3.27
N PRO A 12 -14.80 6.50 2.83
CA PRO A 12 -15.86 7.32 2.25
C PRO A 12 -16.28 8.44 3.20
N ASP A 13 -16.58 9.61 2.65
CA ASP A 13 -17.08 10.79 3.38
C ASP A 13 -16.17 11.28 4.52
N SER A 14 -14.91 10.84 4.54
CA SER A 14 -13.90 11.28 5.50
C SER A 14 -13.06 12.44 4.98
N GLY A 15 -12.32 13.09 5.88
CA GLY A 15 -11.34 14.13 5.55
C GLY A 15 -10.23 13.64 4.63
N GLU A 16 -9.45 14.59 4.12
CA GLU A 16 -8.27 14.30 3.30
C GLU A 16 -7.20 13.57 4.15
N GLY A 17 -6.61 12.53 3.61
CA GLY A 17 -5.58 11.72 4.29
C GLY A 17 -6.12 10.64 5.23
N ILE A 18 -7.43 10.48 5.36
CA ILE A 18 -8.03 9.43 6.19
C ILE A 18 -8.28 8.18 5.36
N TYR A 19 -7.55 7.11 5.69
CA TYR A 19 -7.56 5.83 4.99
C TYR A 19 -7.78 4.66 5.96
N THR A 20 -8.21 3.56 5.41
CA THR A 20 -8.17 2.23 6.03
C THR A 20 -7.43 1.29 5.09
N THR A 21 -7.25 0.04 5.49
CA THR A 21 -6.66 -0.99 4.66
C THR A 21 -7.64 -2.14 4.47
N ILE A 22 -7.62 -2.73 3.30
CA ILE A 22 -8.44 -3.90 2.96
C ILE A 22 -7.60 -4.98 2.30
N PRO A 23 -7.98 -6.26 2.41
CA PRO A 23 -7.29 -7.34 1.75
C PRO A 23 -7.54 -7.34 0.24
N LEU A 24 -6.47 -7.56 -0.51
CA LEU A 24 -6.47 -7.92 -1.93
C LEU A 24 -5.99 -9.37 -2.05
N GLY A 25 -6.84 -10.25 -2.53
CA GLY A 25 -6.52 -11.64 -2.82
C GLY A 25 -5.98 -11.81 -4.24
N ILE A 26 -4.89 -12.57 -4.40
CA ILE A 26 -4.32 -12.94 -5.69
C ILE A 26 -4.24 -14.46 -5.72
N ILE A 27 -5.00 -15.08 -6.62
CA ILE A 27 -5.05 -16.53 -6.79
C ILE A 27 -4.31 -16.90 -8.07
N LEU A 28 -3.27 -17.70 -7.93
CA LEU A 28 -2.48 -18.23 -9.04
C LEU A 28 -2.82 -19.71 -9.27
N THR A 29 -3.33 -20.01 -10.44
CA THR A 29 -3.52 -21.39 -10.94
C THR A 29 -2.50 -21.69 -12.05
N GLN A 30 -2.58 -22.85 -12.65
CA GLN A 30 -1.72 -23.18 -13.80
C GLN A 30 -2.04 -22.31 -15.02
N GLU A 31 -3.30 -21.94 -15.21
CA GLU A 31 -3.75 -21.22 -16.41
C GLU A 31 -4.16 -19.77 -16.14
N LEU A 32 -4.66 -19.48 -14.93
CA LEU A 32 -5.30 -18.20 -14.60
C LEU A 32 -4.61 -17.47 -13.46
N ILE A 33 -4.76 -16.14 -13.48
CA ILE A 33 -4.57 -15.26 -12.35
C ILE A 33 -5.91 -14.62 -12.04
N VAL A 34 -6.35 -14.72 -10.79
CA VAL A 34 -7.59 -14.11 -10.33
C VAL A 34 -7.26 -13.14 -9.20
N THR A 35 -7.71 -11.91 -9.31
CA THR A 35 -7.64 -10.91 -8.22
C THR A 35 -9.02 -10.73 -7.62
N VAL A 36 -9.09 -10.65 -6.29
CA VAL A 36 -10.33 -10.49 -5.54
C VAL A 36 -10.16 -9.31 -4.58
N CYS A 37 -11.03 -8.33 -4.71
CA CYS A 37 -11.09 -7.17 -3.84
C CYS A 37 -12.55 -6.79 -3.57
N SER A 38 -12.84 -6.29 -2.37
CA SER A 38 -14.21 -5.93 -1.97
C SER A 38 -14.71 -4.62 -2.57
N VAL A 39 -13.80 -3.78 -3.06
CA VAL A 39 -14.10 -2.49 -3.69
C VAL A 39 -13.19 -2.24 -4.89
N ASP A 40 -13.59 -1.32 -5.75
CA ASP A 40 -12.73 -0.84 -6.82
C ASP A 40 -11.51 -0.11 -6.24
N THR A 41 -10.34 -0.42 -6.78
CA THR A 41 -9.07 0.14 -6.32
C THR A 41 -8.18 0.55 -7.50
N PRO A 42 -7.48 1.69 -7.42
CA PRO A 42 -6.50 2.09 -8.42
C PRO A 42 -5.37 1.07 -8.60
N VAL A 43 -5.07 0.26 -7.58
CA VAL A 43 -4.06 -0.81 -7.68
C VAL A 43 -4.38 -1.76 -8.81
N ILE A 44 -5.64 -2.20 -8.94
CA ILE A 44 -6.09 -3.08 -10.04
C ILE A 44 -6.46 -2.25 -11.27
N GLY A 45 -7.10 -1.10 -11.08
CA GLY A 45 -7.56 -0.23 -12.16
C GLY A 45 -6.47 0.18 -13.15
N ASP A 46 -5.24 0.37 -12.68
CA ASP A 46 -4.11 0.70 -13.55
C ASP A 46 -3.73 -0.45 -14.50
N PHE A 47 -3.94 -1.71 -14.08
CA PHE A 47 -3.72 -2.88 -14.93
C PHE A 47 -4.85 -3.06 -15.95
N THR A 48 -6.09 -2.94 -15.54
CA THR A 48 -7.25 -3.04 -16.45
C THR A 48 -7.26 -1.93 -17.50
N ALA A 49 -6.75 -0.76 -17.15
CA ALA A 49 -6.58 0.37 -18.06
C ALA A 49 -5.29 0.33 -18.90
N CYS A 50 -4.53 -0.78 -18.83
CA CYS A 50 -3.26 -0.97 -19.56
C CYS A 50 -2.21 0.14 -19.30
N ARG A 51 -2.18 0.75 -18.10
CA ARG A 51 -1.25 1.81 -17.76
C ARG A 51 0.08 1.29 -17.20
N VAL A 52 0.16 0.00 -16.89
CA VAL A 52 1.36 -0.63 -16.32
C VAL A 52 2.27 -1.14 -17.44
N LYS A 53 3.48 -0.58 -17.53
CA LYS A 53 4.46 -0.99 -18.54
C LYS A 53 4.96 -2.42 -18.29
N GLY A 54 5.10 -3.18 -19.39
CA GLY A 54 5.63 -4.54 -19.32
C GLY A 54 4.68 -5.54 -18.65
N PHE A 55 3.42 -5.17 -18.43
CA PHE A 55 2.39 -6.06 -17.93
C PHE A 55 2.12 -7.19 -18.92
N SER A 56 2.10 -8.41 -18.41
CA SER A 56 1.72 -9.60 -19.19
C SER A 56 1.14 -10.64 -18.26
N THR A 57 -0.04 -11.14 -18.60
CA THR A 57 -0.72 -12.22 -17.87
C THR A 57 0.02 -13.56 -17.97
N ARG A 58 0.93 -13.72 -18.94
CA ARG A 58 1.77 -14.91 -19.08
C ARG A 58 2.87 -14.97 -18.01
N LYS A 59 3.35 -13.82 -17.54
CA LYS A 59 4.38 -13.71 -16.51
C LYS A 59 3.76 -13.48 -15.15
N LYS A 60 3.23 -14.55 -14.55
CA LYS A 60 2.41 -14.48 -13.33
C LYS A 60 3.12 -13.83 -12.16
N MET A 61 4.36 -14.20 -11.89
CA MET A 61 5.12 -13.62 -10.78
C MET A 61 5.46 -12.16 -11.03
N ARG A 62 5.74 -11.76 -12.26
CA ARG A 62 5.91 -10.36 -12.62
C ARG A 62 4.65 -9.55 -12.29
N PHE A 63 3.48 -10.06 -12.65
CA PHE A 63 2.21 -9.41 -12.32
C PHE A 63 2.02 -9.25 -10.81
N VAL A 64 2.31 -10.29 -10.02
CA VAL A 64 2.27 -10.22 -8.54
C VAL A 64 3.19 -9.12 -8.02
N TYR A 65 4.45 -9.08 -8.48
CA TYR A 65 5.40 -8.07 -8.05
C TYR A 65 5.01 -6.65 -8.50
N GLN A 66 4.45 -6.49 -9.68
CA GLN A 66 3.91 -5.21 -10.15
C GLN A 66 2.73 -4.74 -9.29
N LEU A 67 1.83 -5.65 -8.89
CA LEU A 67 0.74 -5.33 -7.95
C LEU A 67 1.28 -4.88 -6.59
N LEU A 68 2.25 -5.61 -6.04
CA LEU A 68 2.89 -5.27 -4.76
C LEU A 68 3.63 -3.92 -4.83
N TYR A 69 4.34 -3.67 -5.94
CA TYR A 69 5.00 -2.40 -6.19
C TYR A 69 3.99 -1.25 -6.22
N ARG A 70 2.89 -1.42 -6.95
CA ARG A 70 1.84 -0.41 -7.03
C ARG A 70 1.19 -0.14 -5.69
N ALA A 71 0.91 -1.18 -4.90
CA ALA A 71 0.38 -1.04 -3.55
C ALA A 71 1.36 -0.27 -2.64
N ALA A 72 2.64 -0.62 -2.66
CA ALA A 72 3.67 0.08 -1.87
C ALA A 72 3.79 1.55 -2.27
N SER A 73 3.77 1.86 -3.57
CA SER A 73 3.77 3.23 -4.08
C SER A 73 2.55 4.02 -3.61
N MET A 74 1.37 3.41 -3.54
CA MET A 74 0.17 4.05 -3.00
C MET A 74 0.35 4.40 -1.52
N TYR A 75 0.84 3.47 -0.69
CA TYR A 75 1.13 3.77 0.72
C TYR A 75 2.05 4.98 0.85
N GLN A 76 3.10 5.07 0.05
CA GLN A 76 4.02 6.22 0.10
C GLN A 76 3.36 7.53 -0.34
N GLN A 77 2.52 7.49 -1.37
CA GLN A 77 1.78 8.67 -1.82
C GLN A 77 0.86 9.21 -0.72
N GLU A 78 0.12 8.29 -0.07
CA GLU A 78 -0.82 8.65 0.98
C GLU A 78 -0.09 9.09 2.26
N LEU A 79 1.04 8.49 2.61
CA LEU A 79 1.87 8.94 3.73
C LEU A 79 2.35 10.39 3.54
N ARG A 80 2.78 10.75 2.33
CA ARG A 80 3.15 12.14 2.03
C ARG A 80 1.97 13.11 2.15
N LEU A 81 0.76 12.67 1.80
CA LEU A 81 -0.46 13.45 1.97
C LEU A 81 -0.80 13.63 3.45
N ILE A 82 -0.73 12.56 4.23
CA ILE A 82 -0.96 12.57 5.68
C ILE A 82 -0.01 13.57 6.37
N ASP A 83 1.28 13.50 6.07
CA ASP A 83 2.26 14.41 6.65
C ASP A 83 1.99 15.88 6.31
N ARG A 84 1.67 16.16 5.06
CA ARG A 84 1.30 17.54 4.64
C ARG A 84 0.05 18.04 5.35
N ARG A 85 -0.95 17.17 5.50
CA ARG A 85 -2.21 17.52 6.14
C ARG A 85 -2.02 17.80 7.63
N ARG A 86 -1.27 16.94 8.30
CA ARG A 86 -0.90 17.12 9.71
C ARG A 86 -0.17 18.46 9.93
N GLN A 87 0.87 18.73 9.13
CA GLN A 87 1.62 19.99 9.23
C GLN A 87 0.74 21.23 8.97
N ALA A 88 -0.26 21.14 8.08
CA ALA A 88 -1.20 22.22 7.83
C ALA A 88 -2.08 22.48 9.06
N ILE A 89 -2.57 21.43 9.72
CA ILE A 89 -3.35 21.54 10.95
C ILE A 89 -2.48 22.16 12.06
N GLU A 90 -1.26 21.65 12.27
CA GLU A 90 -0.33 22.14 13.30
C GLU A 90 0.04 23.62 13.12
N LYS A 91 0.24 24.08 11.88
CA LYS A 91 0.49 25.51 11.60
C LYS A 91 -0.68 26.40 11.93
N ASN A 92 -1.90 25.89 11.80
CA ASN A 92 -3.11 26.63 12.13
C ASN A 92 -3.41 26.65 13.65
N LEU A 93 -2.67 25.86 14.44
CA LEU A 93 -2.77 25.77 15.90
C LEU A 93 -2.26 27.00 16.66
N SER A 94 -1.73 28.05 15.99
CA SER A 94 -1.42 29.33 16.60
C SER A 94 -2.67 30.08 17.11
N GLY A 95 -3.88 29.55 16.87
CA GLY A 95 -5.18 29.96 17.42
C GLY A 95 -5.79 28.89 18.33
N GLU A 96 -7.07 29.03 18.66
CA GLU A 96 -7.81 28.00 19.40
C GLU A 96 -7.99 26.71 18.56
N LEU A 97 -7.59 25.59 19.12
CA LEU A 97 -7.86 24.25 18.58
C LEU A 97 -9.38 24.05 18.46
N LYS A 98 -9.85 23.76 17.28
CA LYS A 98 -11.26 23.39 17.06
C LYS A 98 -11.41 21.87 17.26
N ASP A 99 -12.55 21.45 17.76
CA ASP A 99 -12.87 20.02 17.90
C ASP A 99 -12.75 19.27 16.56
N SER A 100 -13.04 19.94 15.44
CA SER A 100 -12.85 19.39 14.10
C SER A 100 -11.40 19.04 13.77
N ASP A 101 -10.45 19.87 14.22
CA ASP A 101 -9.02 19.67 13.97
C ASP A 101 -8.50 18.47 14.78
N LEU A 102 -8.97 18.33 16.02
CA LEU A 102 -8.66 17.17 16.87
C LEU A 102 -9.21 15.87 16.27
N MET A 103 -10.45 15.89 15.77
CA MET A 103 -11.04 14.72 15.12
C MET A 103 -10.28 14.33 13.85
N GLU A 104 -9.84 15.32 13.07
CA GLU A 104 -9.05 15.07 11.88
C GLU A 104 -7.68 14.49 12.22
N LEU A 105 -6.95 15.06 13.19
CA LEU A 105 -5.68 14.52 13.68
C LEU A 105 -5.82 13.07 14.14
N HIS A 106 -6.87 12.76 14.90
CA HIS A 106 -7.14 11.38 15.34
C HIS A 106 -7.39 10.43 14.16
N GLY A 107 -8.08 10.89 13.12
CA GLY A 107 -8.27 10.13 11.88
C GLY A 107 -6.96 9.85 11.15
N LEU A 108 -6.06 10.83 11.07
CA LEU A 108 -4.73 10.68 10.47
C LEU A 108 -3.86 9.70 11.29
N GLU A 109 -3.86 9.79 12.62
CA GLU A 109 -3.16 8.85 13.50
C GLU A 109 -3.68 7.42 13.34
N SER A 110 -4.99 7.23 13.28
CA SER A 110 -5.60 5.92 13.06
C SER A 110 -5.16 5.33 11.71
N THR A 111 -5.11 6.16 10.67
CA THR A 111 -4.60 5.75 9.35
C THR A 111 -3.16 5.26 9.42
N LEU A 112 -2.27 5.96 10.15
CA LEU A 112 -0.88 5.55 10.33
C LEU A 112 -0.76 4.20 11.04
N VAL A 113 -1.64 3.91 12.00
CA VAL A 113 -1.67 2.61 12.69
C VAL A 113 -2.07 1.50 11.71
N TYR A 114 -3.11 1.70 10.91
CA TYR A 114 -3.51 0.73 9.88
C TYR A 114 -2.40 0.49 8.86
N PHE A 115 -1.76 1.54 8.38
CA PHE A 115 -0.65 1.44 7.42
C PHE A 115 0.53 0.69 8.02
N ALA A 116 0.93 1.00 9.25
CA ALA A 116 2.03 0.31 9.92
C ALA A 116 1.77 -1.20 10.04
N THR A 117 0.56 -1.58 10.40
CA THR A 117 0.17 -2.99 10.57
C THR A 117 0.15 -3.70 9.21
N SER A 118 -0.50 -3.12 8.22
CA SER A 118 -0.66 -3.71 6.89
C SER A 118 0.67 -3.80 6.12
N LEU A 119 1.52 -2.78 6.19
CA LEU A 119 2.84 -2.81 5.56
C LEU A 119 3.75 -3.90 6.14
N ARG A 120 3.70 -4.14 7.46
CA ARG A 120 4.44 -5.24 8.09
C ARG A 120 3.90 -6.61 7.63
N ALA A 121 2.58 -6.75 7.54
CA ALA A 121 1.97 -7.97 7.02
C ALA A 121 2.40 -8.21 5.56
N ASN A 122 2.35 -7.18 4.71
CA ASN A 122 2.79 -7.25 3.31
C ASN A 122 4.29 -7.60 3.20
N ALA A 123 5.14 -7.03 4.06
CA ALA A 123 6.57 -7.38 4.11
C ALA A 123 6.79 -8.86 4.44
N THR A 124 5.99 -9.43 5.34
CA THR A 124 6.04 -10.86 5.68
C THR A 124 5.63 -11.72 4.48
N VAL A 125 4.59 -11.33 3.74
CA VAL A 125 4.18 -12.03 2.52
C VAL A 125 5.30 -11.99 1.48
N LEU A 126 5.91 -10.82 1.29
CA LEU A 126 7.01 -10.62 0.34
C LEU A 126 8.22 -11.51 0.71
N ASP A 127 8.60 -11.57 1.99
CA ASP A 127 9.69 -12.43 2.46
C ASP A 127 9.41 -13.92 2.17
N ARG A 128 8.16 -14.36 2.32
CA ARG A 128 7.75 -15.72 1.93
C ARG A 128 7.86 -15.95 0.43
N LEU A 129 7.44 -14.98 -0.38
CA LEU A 129 7.53 -15.07 -1.85
C LEU A 129 8.97 -15.17 -2.33
N THR A 130 9.93 -14.49 -1.70
CA THR A 130 11.35 -14.59 -2.03
C THR A 130 11.91 -16.01 -1.86
N ARG A 131 11.35 -16.78 -0.93
CA ARG A 131 11.74 -18.16 -0.62
C ARG A 131 10.95 -19.22 -1.39
N TYR A 132 9.91 -18.79 -2.10
CA TYR A 132 8.97 -19.70 -2.76
C TYR A 132 9.50 -20.14 -4.12
N LYS A 133 10.12 -21.34 -4.16
CA LYS A 133 10.77 -21.89 -5.37
C LYS A 133 9.82 -22.57 -6.37
N ARG A 134 8.54 -22.71 -6.03
CA ARG A 134 7.57 -23.46 -6.85
C ARG A 134 6.98 -22.67 -8.02
N LEU A 135 7.19 -21.37 -8.05
CA LEU A 135 6.71 -20.51 -9.12
C LEU A 135 7.87 -20.12 -10.02
N GLU A 136 7.65 -20.28 -11.32
CA GLU A 136 8.62 -19.91 -12.34
C GLU A 136 8.88 -18.40 -12.31
N GLN A 137 10.14 -18.04 -12.18
CA GLN A 137 10.60 -16.66 -12.15
C GLN A 137 11.63 -16.44 -13.26
N TYR A 138 11.47 -15.35 -13.97
CA TYR A 138 12.44 -14.90 -14.96
C TYR A 138 13.52 -14.01 -14.29
N PRO A 139 14.75 -13.90 -14.87
CA PRO A 139 15.80 -13.06 -14.29
C PRO A 139 15.36 -11.62 -14.01
N ASP A 140 14.61 -11.00 -14.93
CA ASP A 140 14.09 -9.63 -14.79
C ASP A 140 13.08 -9.50 -13.63
N ASP A 141 12.45 -10.59 -13.21
CA ASP A 141 11.48 -10.58 -12.11
C ASP A 141 12.20 -10.42 -10.76
N ARG A 142 13.46 -10.81 -10.66
CA ARG A 142 14.27 -10.60 -9.44
C ARG A 142 14.59 -9.14 -9.20
N GLU A 143 14.92 -8.38 -10.24
CA GLU A 143 15.14 -6.94 -10.14
C GLU A 143 13.87 -6.24 -9.66
N LEU A 144 12.72 -6.60 -10.24
CA LEU A 144 11.44 -6.06 -9.82
C LEU A 144 11.09 -6.44 -8.37
N LEU A 145 11.41 -7.66 -7.94
CA LEU A 145 11.25 -8.09 -6.55
C LEU A 145 12.11 -7.25 -5.60
N ASP A 146 13.37 -6.98 -5.97
CA ASP A 146 14.26 -6.13 -5.18
C ASP A 146 13.71 -4.70 -5.08
N ASP A 147 13.17 -4.15 -6.16
CA ASP A 147 12.49 -2.85 -6.16
C ASP A 147 11.28 -2.82 -5.22
N VAL A 148 10.45 -3.88 -5.24
CA VAL A 148 9.30 -4.00 -4.33
C VAL A 148 9.75 -4.04 -2.86
N ILE A 149 10.83 -4.76 -2.55
CA ILE A 149 11.40 -4.82 -1.21
C ILE A 149 11.82 -3.42 -0.74
N VAL A 150 12.49 -2.67 -1.60
CA VAL A 150 12.92 -1.28 -1.30
C VAL A 150 11.71 -0.40 -1.04
N GLU A 151 10.69 -0.44 -1.91
CA GLU A 151 9.49 0.38 -1.78
C GLU A 151 8.70 0.09 -0.50
N ILE A 152 8.54 -1.19 -0.13
CA ILE A 152 7.85 -1.58 1.11
C ILE A 152 8.65 -1.14 2.34
N ARG A 153 9.97 -1.32 2.35
CA ARG A 153 10.83 -0.88 3.45
C ARG A 153 10.77 0.63 3.62
N GLN A 154 10.82 1.38 2.53
CA GLN A 154 10.71 2.83 2.56
C GLN A 154 9.35 3.28 3.11
N ALA A 155 8.25 2.63 2.72
CA ALA A 155 6.93 2.93 3.26
C ALA A 155 6.83 2.63 4.77
N ILE A 156 7.43 1.55 5.24
CA ILE A 156 7.51 1.21 6.68
C ILE A 156 8.28 2.30 7.45
N GLU A 157 9.42 2.72 6.93
CA GLU A 157 10.26 3.77 7.52
C GLU A 157 9.49 5.10 7.62
N MET A 158 8.88 5.53 6.50
CA MET A 158 8.06 6.74 6.46
C MET A 158 6.92 6.70 7.49
N THR A 159 6.25 5.55 7.63
CA THR A 159 5.18 5.38 8.61
C THR A 159 5.70 5.47 10.03
N SER A 160 6.88 4.92 10.31
CA SER A 160 7.52 4.99 11.63
C SER A 160 7.87 6.42 11.99
N ILE A 161 8.48 7.17 11.07
CA ILE A 161 8.82 8.59 11.27
C ILE A 161 7.55 9.41 11.53
N SER A 162 6.52 9.27 10.68
CA SER A 162 5.26 9.99 10.84
C SER A 162 4.57 9.73 12.19
N ARG A 163 4.69 8.50 12.71
CA ARG A 163 4.14 8.14 14.03
C ARG A 163 4.96 8.70 15.19
N ASP A 164 6.27 8.78 15.06
CA ASP A 164 7.14 9.32 16.12
C ASP A 164 6.98 10.84 16.23
N ASP A 165 6.77 11.53 15.11
CA ASP A 165 6.47 12.97 15.08
C ASP A 165 5.08 13.31 15.64
N SER A 166 4.19 12.31 15.82
CA SER A 166 2.83 12.50 16.35
C SER A 166 2.75 12.40 17.89
N LYS A 167 3.86 12.14 18.59
CA LYS A 167 3.94 12.04 20.06
C LYS A 167 4.37 13.36 20.68
#